data_7a519ef15d3997c493a90ebe8089552c
#
_entry.id   7a519ef15d3997c493a90ebe8089552c
#
_cell.length_a   1.000
_cell.length_b   1.000
_cell.length_c   1.000
_cell.angle_alpha   90.00
_cell.angle_beta   90.00
_cell.angle_gamma   90.00
#
_symmetry.space_group_name_H-M   'P 1'
#
loop_
_entity.id
_entity.type
_entity.pdbx_description
1 polymer ?
#
loop_
_entity_poly.entity_id
_entity_poly.type
_entity_poly.pdbx_seq_one_letter_code
_entity_poly.pdbx_strand_id
1 'polypeptide(L)'
;MNRFRWQAVAAATALVCCIAVAQEKEKATQVVEVKEIKLTVPKAWKQEKPSNQFRVAQFKIAPVEGDKEETELVITQFGGGGGGVNDNIKRWENQFEAKDRKIKVTKGKSKLGEYVVVDGTGTYLKPDGPPMAGKTKPTPGSRVLNVMLMIEDKGVYFLKLAGPEKTVTGTATDLRTSFGAKADDEKDYKPE
;
A
#
# COMPACT_ATOMS: atom_id res chain seq x y z
N MET A 1 -81.61 -14.91 -16.05
CA MET A 1 -80.64 -13.85 -16.46
C MET A 1 -79.54 -13.75 -15.40
N ASN A 2 -78.44 -14.52 -15.51
CA ASN A 2 -77.32 -14.56 -14.55
C ASN A 2 -76.12 -13.79 -15.12
N ARG A 3 -75.79 -12.71 -14.48
CA ARG A 3 -74.54 -11.93 -14.79
C ARG A 3 -73.42 -12.45 -13.97
N PHE A 4 -72.44 -13.14 -14.61
CA PHE A 4 -71.15 -13.52 -14.03
C PHE A 4 -70.24 -12.28 -14.05
N ARG A 5 -69.76 -11.85 -12.85
CA ARG A 5 -68.74 -10.80 -12.69
C ARG A 5 -67.39 -11.52 -12.53
N TRP A 6 -66.49 -11.32 -13.48
CA TRP A 6 -65.09 -11.72 -13.40
C TRP A 6 -64.34 -10.70 -12.56
N GLN A 7 -63.78 -11.14 -11.44
CA GLN A 7 -62.80 -10.36 -10.67
C GLN A 7 -61.39 -10.76 -11.14
N ALA A 8 -60.67 -9.81 -11.73
CA ALA A 8 -59.26 -9.96 -12.06
C ALA A 8 -58.43 -9.72 -10.80
N VAL A 9 -57.75 -10.77 -10.33
CA VAL A 9 -56.76 -10.67 -9.26
C VAL A 9 -55.40 -10.32 -9.90
N ALA A 10 -54.97 -9.08 -9.71
CA ALA A 10 -53.60 -8.65 -10.06
C ALA A 10 -52.63 -9.08 -8.99
N ALA A 11 -51.81 -10.08 -9.28
CA ALA A 11 -50.68 -10.48 -8.42
C ALA A 11 -49.51 -9.52 -8.68
N ALA A 12 -49.24 -8.62 -7.75
CA ALA A 12 -48.07 -7.79 -7.75
C ALA A 12 -46.87 -8.59 -7.18
N THR A 13 -45.99 -9.04 -8.06
CA THR A 13 -44.71 -9.70 -7.68
C THR A 13 -43.72 -8.61 -7.31
N ALA A 14 -43.51 -8.38 -6.02
CA ALA A 14 -42.45 -7.49 -5.53
C ALA A 14 -41.08 -8.19 -5.66
N LEU A 15 -40.30 -7.75 -6.62
CA LEU A 15 -38.90 -8.18 -6.80
C LEU A 15 -38.03 -7.50 -5.71
N VAL A 16 -37.76 -8.20 -4.61
CA VAL A 16 -36.83 -7.73 -3.58
C VAL A 16 -35.42 -7.95 -4.10
N CYS A 17 -34.80 -6.88 -4.61
CA CYS A 17 -33.40 -6.86 -5.01
C CYS A 17 -32.55 -6.80 -3.73
N CYS A 18 -32.06 -7.94 -3.23
CA CYS A 18 -31.09 -8.01 -2.15
C CYS A 18 -29.76 -7.46 -2.66
N ILE A 19 -29.48 -6.19 -2.38
CA ILE A 19 -28.15 -5.62 -2.52
C ILE A 19 -27.33 -6.18 -1.37
N ALA A 20 -26.52 -7.21 -1.63
CA ALA A 20 -25.50 -7.68 -0.69
C ALA A 20 -24.41 -6.59 -0.61
N VAL A 21 -24.54 -5.69 0.35
CA VAL A 21 -23.45 -4.81 0.77
C VAL A 21 -22.44 -5.72 1.44
N ALA A 22 -21.34 -6.03 0.75
CA ALA A 22 -20.21 -6.70 1.35
C ALA A 22 -19.67 -5.76 2.44
N GLN A 23 -20.01 -6.02 3.69
CA GLN A 23 -19.44 -5.36 4.85
C GLN A 23 -17.96 -5.74 4.88
N GLU A 24 -17.09 -4.82 4.47
CA GLU A 24 -15.65 -4.96 4.63
C GLU A 24 -15.38 -5.10 6.14
N LYS A 25 -15.00 -6.29 6.55
CA LYS A 25 -14.77 -6.61 7.96
C LYS A 25 -13.65 -5.71 8.46
N GLU A 26 -13.97 -4.77 9.33
CA GLU A 26 -13.02 -3.80 9.87
C GLU A 26 -11.83 -4.56 10.49
N LYS A 27 -10.65 -4.40 9.89
CA LYS A 27 -9.43 -5.08 10.35
C LYS A 27 -9.02 -4.48 11.69
N ALA A 28 -8.81 -5.34 12.69
CA ALA A 28 -8.28 -4.88 13.98
C ALA A 28 -6.92 -4.21 13.79
N THR A 29 -6.77 -3.00 14.33
CA THR A 29 -5.55 -2.19 14.21
C THR A 29 -4.85 -2.01 15.54
N GLN A 30 -3.59 -1.56 15.48
CA GLN A 30 -2.78 -1.15 16.63
C GLN A 30 -2.00 0.11 16.27
N VAL A 31 -1.70 0.92 17.27
CA VAL A 31 -0.83 2.10 17.12
C VAL A 31 0.60 1.69 17.43
N VAL A 32 1.52 2.03 16.54
CA VAL A 32 2.95 1.77 16.70
C VAL A 32 3.70 3.11 16.67
N GLU A 33 4.55 3.34 17.65
CA GLU A 33 5.44 4.50 17.67
C GLU A 33 6.68 4.21 16.82
N VAL A 34 6.95 5.12 15.87
CA VAL A 34 8.10 5.04 14.95
C VAL A 34 8.85 6.36 15.05
N LYS A 35 9.85 6.41 15.91
CA LYS A 35 10.51 7.66 16.28
C LYS A 35 9.48 8.69 16.82
N GLU A 36 9.33 9.81 16.11
CA GLU A 36 8.46 10.93 16.51
C GLU A 36 7.06 10.87 15.89
N ILE A 37 6.73 9.78 15.19
CA ILE A 37 5.41 9.60 14.56
C ILE A 37 4.69 8.37 15.10
N LYS A 38 3.37 8.37 14.96
CA LYS A 38 2.51 7.23 15.28
C LYS A 38 1.86 6.72 14.00
N LEU A 39 1.97 5.43 13.77
CA LEU A 39 1.31 4.75 12.66
C LEU A 39 0.22 3.84 13.20
N THR A 40 -0.93 3.80 12.52
CA THR A 40 -2.01 2.86 12.83
C THR A 40 -1.95 1.71 11.83
N VAL A 41 -1.42 0.56 12.26
CA VAL A 41 -1.21 -0.60 11.39
C VAL A 41 -2.16 -1.74 11.76
N PRO A 42 -2.51 -2.65 10.81
CA PRO A 42 -3.24 -3.88 11.14
C PRO A 42 -2.49 -4.70 12.20
N LYS A 43 -3.20 -5.26 13.17
CA LYS A 43 -2.61 -6.17 14.18
C LYS A 43 -1.99 -7.43 13.56
N ALA A 44 -2.45 -7.81 12.36
CA ALA A 44 -1.88 -8.93 11.61
C ALA A 44 -0.46 -8.67 11.08
N TRP A 45 0.00 -7.42 11.03
CA TRP A 45 1.36 -7.10 10.65
C TRP A 45 2.31 -7.33 11.82
N LYS A 46 3.19 -8.29 11.65
CA LYS A 46 4.14 -8.67 12.71
C LYS A 46 5.31 -7.70 12.72
N GLN A 47 5.41 -6.89 13.78
CA GLN A 47 6.57 -6.03 13.96
C GLN A 47 7.79 -6.88 14.33
N GLU A 48 8.93 -6.59 13.69
CA GLU A 48 10.21 -7.23 13.94
C GLU A 48 11.25 -6.19 14.35
N LYS A 49 12.32 -6.69 14.97
CA LYS A 49 13.50 -5.85 15.25
C LYS A 49 14.11 -5.40 13.92
N PRO A 50 14.40 -4.10 13.73
CA PRO A 50 15.06 -3.60 12.54
C PRO A 50 16.36 -4.38 12.25
N SER A 51 16.52 -4.82 11.00
CA SER A 51 17.66 -5.66 10.58
C SER A 51 18.97 -4.88 10.42
N ASN A 52 18.91 -3.53 10.45
CA ASN A 52 20.07 -2.65 10.42
C ASN A 52 19.75 -1.28 11.03
N GLN A 53 20.80 -0.46 11.25
CA GLN A 53 20.68 0.84 11.91
C GLN A 53 19.92 1.92 11.12
N PHE A 54 19.68 1.73 9.82
CA PHE A 54 18.96 2.70 8.99
C PHE A 54 17.46 2.50 9.07
N ARG A 55 16.98 1.31 9.48
CA ARG A 55 15.58 1.00 9.66
C ARG A 55 15.10 1.48 11.03
N VAL A 56 14.07 2.27 11.07
CA VAL A 56 13.43 2.73 12.32
C VAL A 56 12.25 1.85 12.73
N ALA A 57 11.63 1.15 11.77
CA ALA A 57 10.67 0.08 12.02
C ALA A 57 10.65 -0.91 10.85
N GLN A 58 10.19 -2.13 11.13
CA GLN A 58 10.09 -3.21 10.16
C GLN A 58 8.92 -4.12 10.53
N PHE A 59 8.14 -4.53 9.51
CA PHE A 59 7.02 -5.44 9.68
C PHE A 59 7.05 -6.53 8.62
N LYS A 60 6.67 -7.73 9.01
CA LYS A 60 6.34 -8.83 8.12
C LYS A 60 4.83 -8.98 7.98
N ILE A 61 4.40 -9.22 6.78
CA ILE A 61 3.01 -9.37 6.39
C ILE A 61 2.87 -10.73 5.72
N ALA A 62 1.99 -11.57 6.29
CA ALA A 62 1.74 -12.90 5.78
C ALA A 62 1.22 -12.85 4.33
N PRO A 63 1.62 -13.81 3.48
CA PRO A 63 1.12 -13.89 2.12
C PRO A 63 -0.38 -14.16 2.08
N VAL A 64 -1.08 -13.56 1.12
CA VAL A 64 -2.45 -13.94 0.81
C VAL A 64 -2.49 -15.27 0.05
N GLU A 65 -3.66 -15.88 -0.05
CA GLU A 65 -3.84 -17.14 -0.77
C GLU A 65 -3.31 -17.07 -2.21
N GLY A 66 -2.44 -18.02 -2.56
CA GLY A 66 -1.75 -18.12 -3.84
C GLY A 66 -0.34 -17.53 -3.86
N ASP A 67 0.03 -16.66 -2.92
CA ASP A 67 1.40 -16.20 -2.73
C ASP A 67 2.14 -17.12 -1.74
N LYS A 68 3.47 -17.21 -1.88
CA LYS A 68 4.31 -18.06 -1.02
C LYS A 68 5.27 -17.26 -0.16
N GLU A 69 5.66 -16.06 -0.60
CA GLU A 69 6.62 -15.22 0.10
C GLU A 69 5.93 -14.14 0.93
N GLU A 70 6.51 -13.83 2.07
CA GLU A 70 6.08 -12.72 2.92
C GLU A 70 6.32 -11.38 2.23
N THR A 71 5.46 -10.42 2.52
CA THR A 71 5.64 -9.01 2.16
C THR A 71 6.31 -8.29 3.34
N GLU A 72 7.26 -7.41 3.05
CA GLU A 72 7.95 -6.62 4.06
C GLU A 72 7.57 -5.14 3.96
N LEU A 73 7.21 -4.52 5.09
CA LEU A 73 7.18 -3.07 5.23
C LEU A 73 8.41 -2.62 6.01
N VAL A 74 9.22 -1.77 5.39
CA VAL A 74 10.40 -1.16 6.02
C VAL A 74 10.18 0.34 6.11
N ILE A 75 10.50 0.91 7.28
CA ILE A 75 10.46 2.35 7.50
C ILE A 75 11.86 2.83 7.82
N THR A 76 12.30 3.85 7.09
CA THR A 76 13.58 4.54 7.34
C THR A 76 13.35 6.02 7.51
N GLN A 77 14.24 6.69 8.24
CA GLN A 77 14.23 8.14 8.41
C GLN A 77 15.65 8.66 8.25
N PHE A 78 15.83 9.69 7.46
CA PHE A 78 17.11 10.34 7.26
C PHE A 78 17.02 11.80 7.73
N GLY A 79 17.86 12.18 8.69
CA GLY A 79 17.89 13.52 9.26
C GLY A 79 18.25 14.64 8.27
N GLY A 80 18.86 14.31 7.13
CA GLY A 80 19.22 15.25 6.07
C GLY A 80 18.22 15.35 4.91
N GLY A 81 16.94 14.93 5.11
CA GLY A 81 15.89 15.05 4.09
C GLY A 81 15.87 13.96 3.01
N GLY A 82 16.88 13.09 2.94
CA GLY A 82 16.86 11.89 2.07
C GLY A 82 16.91 12.14 0.55
N GLY A 83 17.28 13.34 0.11
CA GLY A 83 17.39 13.71 -1.31
C GLY A 83 16.11 14.28 -1.92
N GLY A 84 16.20 14.77 -3.15
CA GLY A 84 15.08 15.34 -3.90
C GLY A 84 14.00 14.30 -4.24
N VAL A 85 12.76 14.76 -4.39
CA VAL A 85 11.62 13.90 -4.78
C VAL A 85 11.91 13.20 -6.10
N ASN A 86 12.33 13.93 -7.14
CA ASN A 86 12.57 13.38 -8.47
C ASN A 86 13.74 12.36 -8.50
N ASP A 87 14.78 12.58 -7.70
CA ASP A 87 15.89 11.64 -7.58
C ASP A 87 15.46 10.34 -6.92
N ASN A 88 14.60 10.42 -5.89
CA ASN A 88 14.01 9.25 -5.25
C ASN A 88 13.11 8.48 -6.21
N ILE A 89 12.27 9.16 -7.00
CA ILE A 89 11.41 8.51 -8.00
C ILE A 89 12.27 7.74 -8.99
N LYS A 90 13.29 8.36 -9.61
CA LYS A 90 14.21 7.69 -10.56
C LYS A 90 14.90 6.48 -9.93
N ARG A 91 15.36 6.62 -8.68
CA ARG A 91 15.98 5.52 -7.94
C ARG A 91 15.02 4.35 -7.72
N TRP A 92 13.75 4.61 -7.42
CA TRP A 92 12.74 3.59 -7.17
C TRP A 92 12.25 2.92 -8.46
N GLU A 93 12.12 3.66 -9.56
CA GLU A 93 11.88 3.10 -10.90
C GLU A 93 12.96 2.12 -11.31
N ASN A 94 14.23 2.45 -11.03
CA ASN A 94 15.39 1.60 -11.35
C ASN A 94 15.52 0.36 -10.44
N GLN A 95 14.62 0.19 -9.47
CA GLN A 95 14.52 -1.07 -8.71
C GLN A 95 13.80 -2.17 -9.49
N PHE A 96 13.30 -1.89 -10.68
CA PHE A 96 12.63 -2.85 -11.54
C PHE A 96 13.36 -2.98 -12.87
N GLU A 97 13.31 -4.18 -13.47
CA GLU A 97 13.79 -4.37 -14.84
C GLU A 97 12.95 -3.54 -15.81
N ALA A 98 13.62 -2.85 -16.73
CA ALA A 98 12.95 -1.90 -17.64
C ALA A 98 11.94 -2.59 -18.60
N LYS A 99 12.14 -3.88 -18.87
CA LYS A 99 11.37 -4.64 -19.88
C LYS A 99 9.90 -4.86 -19.52
N ASP A 100 9.56 -4.91 -18.22
CA ASP A 100 8.21 -5.29 -17.75
C ASP A 100 7.67 -4.40 -16.64
N ARG A 101 8.43 -3.37 -16.24
CA ARG A 101 8.01 -2.47 -15.18
C ARG A 101 6.83 -1.60 -15.60
N LYS A 102 5.88 -1.44 -14.68
CA LYS A 102 4.82 -0.44 -14.74
C LYS A 102 4.96 0.44 -13.50
N ILE A 103 5.05 1.74 -13.71
CA ILE A 103 5.25 2.71 -12.62
C ILE A 103 4.10 3.72 -12.64
N LYS A 104 3.49 3.91 -11.48
CA LYS A 104 2.56 5.00 -11.23
C LYS A 104 3.09 5.87 -10.10
N VAL A 105 3.13 7.18 -10.33
CA VAL A 105 3.55 8.14 -9.30
C VAL A 105 2.38 9.02 -8.93
N THR A 106 2.08 9.09 -7.64
CA THR A 106 1.03 9.93 -7.10
C THR A 106 1.54 10.77 -5.94
N LYS A 107 0.83 11.86 -5.64
CA LYS A 107 1.08 12.70 -4.48
C LYS A 107 -0.23 12.97 -3.75
N GLY A 108 -0.14 13.19 -2.45
CA GLY A 108 -1.28 13.52 -1.61
C GLY A 108 -0.88 14.20 -0.33
N LYS A 109 -1.87 14.48 0.49
CA LYS A 109 -1.71 15.02 1.84
C LYS A 109 -2.39 14.09 2.84
N SER A 110 -1.67 13.70 3.87
CA SER A 110 -2.15 12.87 4.95
C SER A 110 -2.32 13.68 6.24
N LYS A 111 -2.78 13.03 7.31
CA LYS A 111 -2.81 13.63 8.65
C LYS A 111 -1.41 13.97 9.19
N LEU A 112 -0.37 13.26 8.74
CA LEU A 112 1.00 13.46 9.21
C LEU A 112 1.77 14.48 8.37
N GLY A 113 1.47 14.61 7.07
CA GLY A 113 2.17 15.51 6.17
C GLY A 113 1.88 15.23 4.70
N GLU A 114 2.57 15.93 3.82
CA GLU A 114 2.53 15.68 2.37
C GLU A 114 3.32 14.42 2.04
N TYR A 115 2.91 13.73 0.97
CA TYR A 115 3.59 12.51 0.56
C TYR A 115 3.57 12.31 -0.95
N VAL A 116 4.55 11.54 -1.42
CA VAL A 116 4.62 11.01 -2.78
C VAL A 116 4.69 9.49 -2.69
N VAL A 117 3.94 8.80 -3.54
CA VAL A 117 3.97 7.34 -3.69
C VAL A 117 4.50 6.99 -5.06
N VAL A 118 5.48 6.10 -5.13
CA VAL A 118 5.89 5.41 -6.35
C VAL A 118 5.44 3.97 -6.23
N ASP A 119 4.47 3.59 -7.04
CA ASP A 119 3.86 2.26 -7.11
C ASP A 119 4.40 1.55 -8.35
N GLY A 120 5.28 0.60 -8.14
CA GLY A 120 5.91 -0.17 -9.20
C GLY A 120 5.49 -1.63 -9.19
N THR A 121 5.22 -2.19 -10.38
CA THR A 121 5.00 -3.63 -10.60
C THR A 121 5.91 -4.16 -11.69
N GLY A 122 6.23 -5.46 -11.64
CA GLY A 122 7.09 -6.14 -12.62
C GLY A 122 8.15 -7.03 -11.98
N THR A 123 9.30 -7.17 -12.65
CA THR A 123 10.45 -7.89 -12.11
C THR A 123 11.27 -6.97 -11.21
N TYR A 124 11.09 -7.16 -9.89
CA TYR A 124 11.79 -6.37 -8.88
C TYR A 124 13.22 -6.89 -8.67
N LEU A 125 14.19 -5.99 -8.71
CA LEU A 125 15.60 -6.25 -8.40
C LEU A 125 15.79 -6.23 -6.87
N LYS A 126 15.33 -7.30 -6.21
CA LYS A 126 15.38 -7.43 -4.74
C LYS A 126 16.85 -7.42 -4.27
N PRO A 127 17.23 -6.54 -3.34
CA PRO A 127 18.58 -6.57 -2.77
C PRO A 127 18.92 -7.95 -2.18
N ASP A 128 20.08 -8.47 -2.53
CA ASP A 128 20.59 -9.77 -2.07
C ASP A 128 21.90 -9.56 -1.32
N GLY A 129 21.82 -9.57 0.00
CA GLY A 129 22.93 -9.33 0.88
C GLY A 129 23.03 -7.87 1.43
N PRO A 130 24.20 -7.49 1.97
CA PRO A 130 24.41 -6.17 2.54
C PRO A 130 24.21 -5.05 1.51
N PRO A 131 23.70 -3.87 1.91
CA PRO A 131 23.42 -2.76 0.99
C PRO A 131 24.63 -2.34 0.12
N MET A 132 25.84 -2.48 0.65
CA MET A 132 27.08 -2.14 -0.06
C MET A 132 27.52 -3.17 -1.10
N ALA A 133 26.94 -4.37 -1.10
CA ALA A 133 27.32 -5.43 -2.05
C ALA A 133 26.79 -5.17 -3.47
N GLY A 134 25.79 -4.32 -3.64
CA GLY A 134 25.19 -3.99 -4.93
C GLY A 134 24.53 -5.18 -5.64
N LYS A 135 24.48 -6.36 -4.98
CA LYS A 135 23.88 -7.56 -5.55
C LYS A 135 22.35 -7.49 -5.48
N THR A 136 21.71 -7.92 -6.55
CA THR A 136 20.25 -8.04 -6.61
C THR A 136 19.83 -9.38 -7.18
N LYS A 137 18.64 -9.84 -6.76
CA LYS A 137 17.99 -11.04 -7.29
C LYS A 137 16.72 -10.61 -8.03
N PRO A 138 16.61 -10.84 -9.34
CA PRO A 138 15.37 -10.59 -10.06
C PRO A 138 14.22 -11.41 -9.47
N THR A 139 13.12 -10.75 -9.14
CA THR A 139 11.93 -11.36 -8.54
C THR A 139 10.71 -10.93 -9.36
N PRO A 140 10.30 -11.74 -10.34
CA PRO A 140 9.12 -11.45 -11.17
C PRO A 140 7.82 -11.46 -10.36
N GLY A 141 6.77 -10.79 -10.85
CA GLY A 141 5.45 -10.74 -10.20
C GLY A 141 5.46 -10.01 -8.86
N SER A 142 6.36 -9.05 -8.72
CA SER A 142 6.48 -8.22 -7.52
C SER A 142 5.77 -6.88 -7.67
N ARG A 143 5.32 -6.33 -6.54
CA ARG A 143 4.87 -4.95 -6.42
C ARG A 143 5.60 -4.27 -5.25
N VAL A 144 6.00 -3.03 -5.46
CA VAL A 144 6.64 -2.21 -4.41
C VAL A 144 5.97 -0.85 -4.37
N LEU A 145 5.47 -0.48 -3.19
CA LEU A 145 5.06 0.88 -2.91
C LEU A 145 6.17 1.56 -2.10
N ASN A 146 6.77 2.58 -2.69
CA ASN A 146 7.71 3.45 -2.00
C ASN A 146 7.00 4.78 -1.69
N VAL A 147 6.93 5.14 -0.42
CA VAL A 147 6.32 6.39 0.05
C VAL A 147 7.41 7.30 0.60
N MET A 148 7.45 8.54 0.13
CA MET A 148 8.21 9.62 0.73
C MET A 148 7.23 10.51 1.48
N LEU A 149 7.21 10.42 2.81
CA LEU A 149 6.32 11.15 3.70
C LEU A 149 7.11 12.29 4.35
N MET A 150 6.77 13.51 3.98
CA MET A 150 7.41 14.75 4.43
C MET A 150 6.60 15.34 5.58
N ILE A 151 7.21 15.40 6.75
CA ILE A 151 6.56 15.86 7.98
C ILE A 151 7.28 17.10 8.48
N GLU A 152 6.52 18.18 8.64
CA GLU A 152 7.04 19.45 9.16
C GLU A 152 7.72 19.22 10.52
N ASP A 153 8.88 19.81 10.70
CA ASP A 153 9.74 19.71 11.90
C ASP A 153 10.24 18.30 12.29
N LYS A 154 9.83 17.24 11.55
CA LYS A 154 10.25 15.85 11.84
C LYS A 154 11.02 15.20 10.71
N GLY A 155 11.18 15.91 9.57
CA GLY A 155 11.92 15.44 8.42
C GLY A 155 11.15 14.45 7.55
N VAL A 156 11.89 13.61 6.83
CA VAL A 156 11.34 12.71 5.82
C VAL A 156 11.40 11.26 6.27
N TYR A 157 10.25 10.61 6.23
CA TYR A 157 10.11 9.17 6.45
C TYR A 157 9.91 8.47 5.12
N PHE A 158 10.60 7.37 4.92
CA PHE A 158 10.43 6.51 3.75
C PHE A 158 9.80 5.21 4.18
N LEU A 159 8.63 4.90 3.61
CA LEU A 159 7.93 3.65 3.86
C LEU A 159 8.01 2.81 2.58
N LYS A 160 8.59 1.62 2.65
CA LYS A 160 8.72 0.70 1.53
C LYS A 160 7.98 -0.59 1.82
N LEU A 161 6.87 -0.82 1.13
CA LEU A 161 6.12 -2.07 1.14
C LEU A 161 6.50 -2.88 -0.09
N ALA A 162 7.12 -4.05 0.07
CA ALA A 162 7.65 -4.85 -1.03
C ALA A 162 7.35 -6.33 -0.86
N GLY A 163 6.88 -6.99 -1.92
CA GLY A 163 6.55 -8.41 -1.90
C GLY A 163 5.84 -8.87 -3.17
N PRO A 164 5.21 -10.07 -3.12
CA PRO A 164 4.38 -10.57 -4.20
C PRO A 164 3.25 -9.59 -4.54
N GLU A 165 2.97 -9.38 -5.82
CA GLU A 165 2.03 -8.36 -6.31
C GLU A 165 0.64 -8.50 -5.67
N LYS A 166 0.12 -9.72 -5.52
CA LYS A 166 -1.21 -9.96 -4.96
C LYS A 166 -1.29 -9.56 -3.49
N THR A 167 -0.29 -9.94 -2.67
CA THR A 167 -0.23 -9.57 -1.24
C THR A 167 -0.09 -8.07 -1.06
N VAL A 168 0.82 -7.43 -1.82
CA VAL A 168 1.00 -5.97 -1.76
C VAL A 168 -0.27 -5.24 -2.20
N THR A 169 -0.98 -5.74 -3.22
CA THR A 169 -2.27 -5.18 -3.67
C THR A 169 -3.31 -5.22 -2.54
N GLY A 170 -3.43 -6.34 -1.85
CA GLY A 170 -4.37 -6.50 -0.72
C GLY A 170 -4.03 -5.68 0.52
N THR A 171 -2.80 -5.14 0.61
CA THR A 171 -2.31 -4.36 1.76
C THR A 171 -2.02 -2.89 1.43
N ALA A 172 -2.16 -2.48 0.17
CA ALA A 172 -1.85 -1.13 -0.29
C ALA A 172 -2.71 -0.04 0.38
N THR A 173 -3.99 -0.34 0.65
CA THR A 173 -4.90 0.55 1.40
C THR A 173 -4.49 0.65 2.86
N ASP A 174 -4.14 -0.47 3.49
CA ASP A 174 -3.69 -0.50 4.88
C ASP A 174 -2.41 0.34 5.08
N LEU A 175 -1.47 0.28 4.11
CA LEU A 175 -0.28 1.13 4.14
C LEU A 175 -0.65 2.62 4.18
N ARG A 176 -1.56 3.07 3.30
CA ARG A 176 -2.00 4.46 3.23
C ARG A 176 -2.71 4.88 4.52
N THR A 177 -3.64 4.06 4.97
CA THR A 177 -4.38 4.29 6.21
C THR A 177 -3.44 4.40 7.42
N SER A 178 -2.31 3.66 7.41
CA SER A 178 -1.37 3.65 8.53
C SER A 178 -0.81 5.04 8.87
N PHE A 179 -0.64 5.90 7.88
CA PHE A 179 -0.20 7.30 8.07
C PHE A 179 -1.30 8.34 7.80
N GLY A 180 -2.57 7.90 7.74
CA GLY A 180 -3.75 8.76 7.61
C GLY A 180 -4.01 9.28 6.22
N ALA A 181 -3.57 8.57 5.18
CA ALA A 181 -3.83 8.86 3.77
C ALA A 181 -4.95 7.99 3.20
N LYS A 182 -5.51 8.42 2.05
CA LYS A 182 -6.48 7.67 1.24
C LYS A 182 -6.06 7.73 -0.22
N ALA A 183 -6.19 6.60 -0.92
CA ALA A 183 -5.83 6.52 -2.35
C ALA A 183 -6.69 7.46 -3.23
N ASP A 184 -7.96 7.63 -2.89
CA ASP A 184 -8.90 8.46 -3.65
C ASP A 184 -8.56 9.96 -3.59
N ASP A 185 -7.79 10.38 -2.58
CA ASP A 185 -7.33 11.77 -2.41
C ASP A 185 -6.00 12.03 -3.16
N GLU A 186 -5.40 10.99 -3.75
CA GLU A 186 -4.13 11.10 -4.48
C GLU A 186 -4.33 11.69 -5.88
N LYS A 187 -3.37 12.50 -6.31
CA LYS A 187 -3.30 13.07 -7.66
C LYS A 187 -2.05 12.54 -8.38
N ASP A 188 -2.14 12.34 -9.68
CA ASP A 188 -0.97 11.97 -10.47
C ASP A 188 0.14 13.01 -10.30
N TYR A 189 1.36 12.51 -10.14
CA TYR A 189 2.57 13.33 -10.05
C TYR A 189 3.45 13.02 -11.26
N LYS A 190 3.81 14.07 -12.02
CA LYS A 190 4.77 13.98 -13.11
C LYS A 190 6.07 14.60 -12.63
N PRO A 191 7.18 13.83 -12.58
CA PRO A 191 8.51 14.40 -12.34
C PRO A 191 8.84 15.45 -13.39
N GLU A 192 9.41 16.55 -12.97
CA GLU A 192 9.97 17.59 -13.86
C GLU A 192 11.34 17.18 -14.38
#